data_168a796ceba72560363ff891b4475a9d
#
_entry.id   168a796ceba72560363ff891b4475a9d
#
_cell.length_a   1.000
_cell.length_b   1.000
_cell.length_c   1.000
_cell.angle_alpha   90.00
_cell.angle_beta   90.00
_cell.angle_gamma   90.00
#
_symmetry.space_group_name_H-M   'P 1'
#
loop_
_entity.id
_entity.type
_entity.pdbx_description
1 polymer ?
#
loop_
_entity_poly.entity_id
_entity_poly.type
_entity_poly.pdbx_seq_one_letter_code
_entity_poly.pdbx_strand_id
1 'polypeptide(L)'
;MNETNECRVIFAAYNLAIKAKGDLTSMVGLDQLEEVDLRAIWSHETSDFTPWLAKEDNIAILADTLGLDGITVEETESSVGNFKVDIYASETGSDRTIVIENQIEDSNHDHLGKLLTYAAGKSANVIIWIVKNAREEHRAAIEWLNKHSDEDVGFYLCEVKLYRIGNSKPAVKFDVIERPNNWSREVRYSDAMNETQQQRYEYWTALMDYAFQNEDFAREFNRRTPTTDHWMNFAIGRSVCYLQVTQKLRDNKIGVGLYINKNGRDLSDMLSNDKEAIESEAQMNFDWRSRPDNSLSGIFIEKSVALTDRPQWNAQFDWIIDVMLKMKKTFTPYL
;
A
#
# COMPACT_ATOMS: atom_id res chain seq x y z
N MET A 1 -24.59 -28.78 67.68
CA MET A 1 -25.53 -28.32 66.64
C MET A 1 -25.03 -26.99 66.05
N ASN A 2 -23.89 -26.92 65.40
CA ASN A 2 -23.47 -25.66 64.75
C ASN A 2 -22.58 -25.86 63.47
N GLU A 3 -22.13 -27.07 63.19
CA GLU A 3 -21.25 -27.27 61.99
C GLU A 3 -21.97 -27.36 60.66
N THR A 4 -23.28 -27.66 60.67
CA THR A 4 -24.07 -27.80 59.45
C THR A 4 -24.55 -26.45 58.83
N ASN A 5 -24.52 -25.37 59.62
CA ASN A 5 -24.95 -24.04 59.12
C ASN A 5 -23.79 -23.28 58.44
N GLU A 6 -22.56 -23.42 58.91
CA GLU A 6 -21.40 -22.78 58.30
C GLU A 6 -21.08 -23.37 56.90
N CYS A 7 -21.18 -24.70 56.76
CA CYS A 7 -21.02 -25.32 55.42
C CYS A 7 -22.07 -24.89 54.40
N ARG A 8 -23.30 -24.65 54.83
CA ARG A 8 -24.37 -24.14 53.93
C ARG A 8 -24.15 -22.70 53.48
N VAL A 9 -23.63 -21.85 54.35
CA VAL A 9 -23.32 -20.44 54.04
C VAL A 9 -22.11 -20.35 53.10
N ILE A 10 -21.07 -21.17 53.32
CA ILE A 10 -19.90 -21.22 52.46
C ILE A 10 -20.26 -21.76 51.07
N PHE A 11 -21.11 -22.80 50.99
CA PHE A 11 -21.57 -23.35 49.72
C PHE A 11 -22.49 -22.40 48.96
N ALA A 12 -23.32 -21.63 49.66
CA ALA A 12 -24.16 -20.57 49.03
C ALA A 12 -23.31 -19.40 48.53
N ALA A 13 -22.30 -18.95 49.29
CA ALA A 13 -21.35 -17.93 48.87
C ALA A 13 -20.47 -18.36 47.69
N TYR A 14 -20.03 -19.64 47.67
CA TYR A 14 -19.26 -20.22 46.57
C TYR A 14 -20.09 -20.33 45.30
N ASN A 15 -21.38 -20.74 45.39
CA ASN A 15 -22.28 -20.77 44.24
C ASN A 15 -22.70 -19.37 43.77
N LEU A 16 -22.79 -18.36 44.63
CA LEU A 16 -22.96 -16.95 44.23
C LEU A 16 -21.72 -16.42 43.52
N ALA A 17 -20.53 -16.76 44.02
CA ALA A 17 -19.26 -16.37 43.40
C ALA A 17 -19.04 -17.03 42.04
N ILE A 18 -19.50 -18.30 41.86
CA ILE A 18 -19.47 -18.99 40.57
C ILE A 18 -20.50 -18.36 39.60
N LYS A 19 -21.70 -18.02 40.08
CA LYS A 19 -22.70 -17.31 39.27
C LYS A 19 -22.22 -15.91 38.88
N ALA A 20 -21.58 -15.18 39.78
CA ALA A 20 -21.00 -13.88 39.48
C ALA A 20 -19.77 -13.98 38.55
N LYS A 21 -18.98 -15.07 38.57
CA LYS A 21 -17.94 -15.35 37.59
C LYS A 21 -18.47 -15.86 36.26
N GLY A 22 -19.66 -16.51 36.21
CA GLY A 22 -20.32 -16.94 35.00
C GLY A 22 -20.94 -15.76 34.21
N ASP A 23 -21.31 -14.67 34.90
CA ASP A 23 -21.79 -13.45 34.25
C ASP A 23 -20.66 -12.49 33.79
N LEU A 24 -19.43 -12.77 34.13
CA LEU A 24 -18.25 -12.00 33.68
C LEU A 24 -17.57 -12.58 32.41
N THR A 25 -18.04 -13.71 31.92
CA THR A 25 -17.86 -14.12 30.53
C THR A 25 -19.13 -13.79 29.76
N SER A 26 -19.49 -12.50 29.67
CA SER A 26 -20.21 -12.04 28.50
C SER A 26 -19.28 -12.38 27.34
N MET A 27 -19.52 -13.49 26.65
CA MET A 27 -18.97 -13.72 25.32
C MET A 27 -19.19 -12.41 24.58
N VAL A 28 -18.12 -11.73 24.22
CA VAL A 28 -18.21 -10.62 23.28
C VAL A 28 -18.91 -11.25 22.07
N GLY A 29 -20.22 -11.01 21.96
CA GLY A 29 -20.99 -11.54 20.86
C GLY A 29 -20.36 -10.99 19.59
N LEU A 30 -19.82 -11.85 18.76
CA LEU A 30 -19.34 -11.45 17.44
C LEU A 30 -20.59 -11.15 16.60
N ASP A 31 -20.63 -9.95 16.05
CA ASP A 31 -21.65 -9.57 15.08
C ASP A 31 -21.33 -10.18 13.71
N GLN A 32 -22.34 -10.28 12.85
CA GLN A 32 -22.17 -10.83 11.50
C GLN A 32 -21.81 -9.73 10.52
N LEU A 33 -20.92 -10.06 9.58
CA LEU A 33 -20.59 -9.21 8.46
C LEU A 33 -21.67 -9.40 7.38
N GLU A 34 -22.38 -8.33 7.05
CA GLU A 34 -23.43 -8.34 6.03
C GLU A 34 -22.90 -7.69 4.75
N GLU A 35 -23.02 -8.38 3.62
CA GLU A 35 -22.70 -7.82 2.31
C GLU A 35 -23.80 -6.83 1.88
N VAL A 36 -23.40 -5.68 1.37
CA VAL A 36 -24.26 -4.62 0.86
C VAL A 36 -24.12 -4.55 -0.65
N ASP A 37 -25.25 -4.51 -1.36
CA ASP A 37 -25.22 -4.39 -2.82
C ASP A 37 -24.53 -3.08 -3.24
N LEU A 38 -23.59 -3.16 -4.20
CA LEU A 38 -22.84 -2.01 -4.71
C LEU A 38 -23.78 -0.92 -5.25
N ARG A 39 -24.87 -1.32 -5.92
CA ARG A 39 -25.88 -0.42 -6.49
C ARG A 39 -26.69 0.35 -5.44
N ALA A 40 -26.70 -0.09 -4.16
CA ALA A 40 -27.29 0.66 -3.08
C ALA A 40 -26.49 1.92 -2.70
N ILE A 41 -25.20 1.97 -3.04
CA ILE A 41 -24.29 3.09 -2.76
C ILE A 41 -23.91 3.82 -4.04
N TRP A 42 -23.60 3.08 -5.11
CA TRP A 42 -23.22 3.63 -6.41
C TRP A 42 -24.23 3.18 -7.48
N SER A 43 -25.12 4.08 -7.86
CA SER A 43 -26.16 3.79 -8.88
C SER A 43 -25.53 3.63 -10.27
N HIS A 44 -24.46 4.37 -10.54
CA HIS A 44 -23.77 4.40 -11.83
C HIS A 44 -22.24 4.29 -11.64
N GLU A 45 -21.58 3.64 -12.60
CA GLU A 45 -20.12 3.50 -12.61
C GLU A 45 -19.42 4.85 -12.81
N THR A 46 -19.70 5.50 -13.92
CA THR A 46 -19.03 6.73 -14.36
C THR A 46 -19.32 7.95 -13.47
N SER A 47 -20.57 8.10 -12.98
CA SER A 47 -20.96 9.29 -12.19
C SER A 47 -20.77 9.13 -10.69
N ASP A 48 -20.73 7.89 -10.18
CA ASP A 48 -20.74 7.64 -8.73
C ASP A 48 -19.47 6.88 -8.29
N PHE A 49 -19.20 5.69 -8.88
CA PHE A 49 -18.10 4.83 -8.43
C PHE A 49 -16.72 5.37 -8.86
N THR A 50 -16.54 5.71 -10.15
CA THR A 50 -15.26 6.24 -10.65
C THR A 50 -14.84 7.52 -9.92
N PRO A 51 -15.70 8.54 -9.72
CA PRO A 51 -15.34 9.73 -8.95
C PRO A 51 -15.10 9.45 -7.46
N TRP A 52 -15.77 8.44 -6.88
CA TRP A 52 -15.51 8.02 -5.52
C TRP A 52 -14.13 7.37 -5.41
N LEU A 53 -13.80 6.42 -6.31
CA LEU A 53 -12.53 5.72 -6.31
C LEU A 53 -11.35 6.65 -6.58
N ALA A 54 -11.52 7.65 -7.45
CA ALA A 54 -10.47 8.61 -7.80
C ALA A 54 -10.06 9.56 -6.66
N LYS A 55 -10.82 9.59 -5.54
CA LYS A 55 -10.42 10.37 -4.36
C LYS A 55 -9.21 9.73 -3.68
N GLU A 56 -8.31 10.59 -3.19
CA GLU A 56 -7.04 10.20 -2.58
C GLU A 56 -7.18 9.09 -1.52
N ASP A 57 -8.09 9.27 -0.54
CA ASP A 57 -8.30 8.28 0.53
C ASP A 57 -8.80 6.92 -0.01
N ASN A 58 -9.62 6.93 -1.05
CA ASN A 58 -10.23 5.71 -1.58
C ASN A 58 -9.27 4.96 -2.52
N ILE A 59 -8.54 5.68 -3.37
CA ILE A 59 -7.56 5.07 -4.27
C ILE A 59 -6.37 4.52 -3.49
N ALA A 60 -6.05 5.09 -2.32
CA ALA A 60 -5.03 4.58 -1.42
C ALA A 60 -5.38 3.18 -0.88
N ILE A 61 -6.68 2.91 -0.56
CA ILE A 61 -7.13 1.58 -0.14
C ILE A 61 -6.87 0.54 -1.24
N LEU A 62 -7.12 0.90 -2.51
CA LEU A 62 -6.83 0.04 -3.65
C LEU A 62 -5.32 -0.20 -3.80
N ALA A 63 -4.52 0.87 -3.76
CA ALA A 63 -3.05 0.78 -3.85
C ALA A 63 -2.47 -0.15 -2.78
N ASP A 64 -2.88 0.02 -1.53
CA ASP A 64 -2.45 -0.83 -0.41
C ASP A 64 -2.84 -2.29 -0.64
N THR A 65 -4.07 -2.55 -1.10
CA THR A 65 -4.55 -3.91 -1.39
C THR A 65 -3.74 -4.59 -2.48
N LEU A 66 -3.33 -3.84 -3.51
CA LEU A 66 -2.53 -4.34 -4.64
C LEU A 66 -1.04 -4.46 -4.31
N GLY A 67 -0.58 -3.84 -3.23
CA GLY A 67 0.83 -3.74 -2.86
C GLY A 67 1.62 -2.80 -3.78
N LEU A 68 0.95 -1.75 -4.32
CA LEU A 68 1.57 -0.68 -5.08
C LEU A 68 2.09 0.42 -4.14
N ASP A 69 3.07 1.19 -4.58
CA ASP A 69 3.68 2.29 -3.80
C ASP A 69 2.72 3.47 -3.55
N GLY A 70 1.59 3.47 -4.23
CA GLY A 70 0.55 4.46 -4.24
C GLY A 70 0.06 4.67 -5.67
N ILE A 71 -1.12 5.25 -5.81
CA ILE A 71 -1.72 5.59 -7.11
C ILE A 71 -2.01 7.08 -7.11
N THR A 72 -1.36 7.82 -7.99
CA THR A 72 -1.63 9.23 -8.25
C THR A 72 -2.54 9.34 -9.46
N VAL A 73 -3.81 9.71 -9.24
CA VAL A 73 -4.79 9.90 -10.31
C VAL A 73 -4.43 11.15 -11.11
N GLU A 74 -4.22 10.99 -12.40
CA GLU A 74 -3.91 12.08 -13.36
C GLU A 74 -5.20 12.59 -14.01
N GLU A 75 -6.06 11.67 -14.48
CA GLU A 75 -7.27 12.00 -15.21
C GLU A 75 -8.32 10.90 -15.06
N THR A 76 -9.58 11.27 -14.90
CA THR A 76 -10.72 10.38 -15.04
C THR A 76 -11.34 10.55 -16.42
N GLU A 77 -11.95 9.49 -16.98
CA GLU A 77 -12.54 9.51 -18.33
C GLU A 77 -11.53 9.95 -19.41
N SER A 78 -10.26 9.53 -19.25
CA SER A 78 -9.16 9.93 -20.13
C SER A 78 -9.28 9.31 -21.53
N SER A 79 -9.10 10.13 -22.56
CA SER A 79 -9.31 9.72 -23.97
C SER A 79 -8.21 8.79 -24.48
N VAL A 80 -8.63 7.70 -25.14
CA VAL A 80 -7.78 6.78 -25.91
C VAL A 80 -8.43 6.59 -27.28
N GLY A 81 -8.03 7.37 -28.27
CA GLY A 81 -8.71 7.41 -29.58
C GLY A 81 -10.18 7.82 -29.41
N ASN A 82 -11.11 6.94 -29.83
CA ASN A 82 -12.56 7.14 -29.68
C ASN A 82 -13.14 6.61 -28.38
N PHE A 83 -12.32 6.08 -27.49
CA PHE A 83 -12.72 5.48 -26.22
C PHE A 83 -12.20 6.30 -25.04
N LYS A 84 -12.69 5.97 -23.86
CA LYS A 84 -12.26 6.60 -22.61
C LYS A 84 -11.92 5.53 -21.59
N VAL A 85 -10.78 5.68 -20.93
CA VAL A 85 -10.40 4.90 -19.76
C VAL A 85 -10.98 5.55 -18.51
N ASP A 86 -11.53 4.77 -17.60
CA ASP A 86 -12.17 5.29 -16.39
C ASP A 86 -11.21 6.09 -15.52
N ILE A 87 -10.03 5.54 -15.22
CA ILE A 87 -8.98 6.25 -14.48
C ILE A 87 -7.62 6.01 -15.14
N TYR A 88 -6.96 7.09 -15.48
CA TYR A 88 -5.57 7.15 -15.88
C TYR A 88 -4.75 7.70 -14.72
N ALA A 89 -3.68 7.01 -14.35
CA ALA A 89 -2.91 7.31 -13.15
C ALA A 89 -1.43 6.96 -13.35
N SER A 90 -0.60 7.40 -12.42
CA SER A 90 0.80 6.98 -12.28
C SER A 90 1.03 6.30 -10.92
N GLU A 91 1.98 5.39 -10.86
CA GLU A 91 2.40 4.84 -9.57
C GLU A 91 3.25 5.87 -8.82
N THR A 92 2.90 6.14 -7.59
CA THR A 92 3.57 7.16 -6.77
C THR A 92 5.07 6.85 -6.64
N GLY A 93 5.91 7.80 -7.05
CA GLY A 93 7.36 7.66 -6.95
C GLY A 93 8.02 6.81 -8.03
N SER A 94 7.28 6.45 -9.08
CA SER A 94 7.82 5.78 -10.27
C SER A 94 7.29 6.42 -11.56
N ASP A 95 7.87 6.08 -12.70
CA ASP A 95 7.37 6.49 -14.02
C ASP A 95 6.35 5.48 -14.59
N ARG A 96 5.88 4.53 -13.77
CA ARG A 96 4.95 3.50 -14.23
C ARG A 96 3.55 4.06 -14.41
N THR A 97 3.04 3.88 -15.61
CA THR A 97 1.68 4.28 -15.99
C THR A 97 0.66 3.24 -15.53
N ILE A 98 -0.42 3.70 -14.92
CA ILE A 98 -1.53 2.87 -14.42
C ILE A 98 -2.80 3.18 -15.22
N VAL A 99 -3.51 2.13 -15.63
CA VAL A 99 -4.85 2.19 -16.22
C VAL A 99 -5.79 1.38 -15.36
N ILE A 100 -6.93 1.97 -14.98
CA ILE A 100 -7.98 1.29 -14.20
C ILE A 100 -9.26 1.32 -14.99
N GLU A 101 -9.87 0.16 -15.20
CA GLU A 101 -11.20 -0.04 -15.75
C GLU A 101 -12.12 -0.54 -14.64
N ASN A 102 -13.26 0.13 -14.47
CA ASN A 102 -14.22 -0.13 -13.42
C ASN A 102 -15.48 -0.78 -13.97
N GLN A 103 -16.00 -1.75 -13.22
CA GLN A 103 -17.24 -2.40 -13.57
C GLN A 103 -17.93 -2.87 -12.28
N ILE A 104 -19.02 -2.21 -11.85
CA ILE A 104 -19.79 -2.63 -10.66
C ILE A 104 -20.82 -3.72 -10.99
N GLU A 105 -20.49 -4.55 -11.96
CA GLU A 105 -21.20 -5.76 -12.42
C GLU A 105 -20.22 -6.94 -12.55
N ASP A 106 -20.72 -8.11 -12.94
CA ASP A 106 -19.88 -9.26 -13.21
C ASP A 106 -18.96 -8.98 -14.41
N SER A 107 -17.74 -9.46 -14.37
CA SER A 107 -16.77 -9.30 -15.44
C SER A 107 -17.34 -9.79 -16.79
N ASN A 108 -17.04 -9.08 -17.89
CA ASN A 108 -17.49 -9.40 -19.24
C ASN A 108 -16.41 -9.14 -20.30
N HIS A 109 -16.61 -9.67 -21.52
CA HIS A 109 -15.64 -9.58 -22.61
C HIS A 109 -15.47 -8.15 -23.16
N ASP A 110 -16.52 -7.32 -23.11
CA ASP A 110 -16.44 -5.93 -23.60
C ASP A 110 -15.47 -5.10 -22.80
N HIS A 111 -15.53 -5.21 -21.45
CA HIS A 111 -14.59 -4.52 -20.57
C HIS A 111 -13.17 -5.11 -20.67
N LEU A 112 -13.00 -6.42 -20.83
CA LEU A 112 -11.69 -7.01 -21.09
C LEU A 112 -11.07 -6.46 -22.41
N GLY A 113 -11.88 -6.33 -23.46
CA GLY A 113 -11.43 -5.73 -24.73
C GLY A 113 -11.04 -4.27 -24.60
N LYS A 114 -11.83 -3.48 -23.85
CA LYS A 114 -11.51 -2.08 -23.54
C LYS A 114 -10.19 -1.99 -22.75
N LEU A 115 -10.06 -2.79 -21.68
CA LEU A 115 -8.87 -2.82 -20.82
C LEU A 115 -7.59 -3.03 -21.63
N LEU A 116 -7.58 -4.00 -22.55
CA LEU A 116 -6.43 -4.26 -23.44
C LEU A 116 -6.17 -3.10 -24.41
N THR A 117 -7.23 -2.49 -24.97
CA THR A 117 -7.11 -1.33 -25.84
C THR A 117 -6.50 -0.14 -25.11
N TYR A 118 -6.92 0.10 -23.86
CA TYR A 118 -6.40 1.21 -23.06
C TYR A 118 -4.96 0.96 -22.61
N ALA A 119 -4.65 -0.28 -22.19
CA ALA A 119 -3.30 -0.67 -21.84
C ALA A 119 -2.31 -0.38 -22.97
N ALA A 120 -2.65 -0.79 -24.19
CA ALA A 120 -1.84 -0.55 -25.38
C ALA A 120 -1.78 0.95 -25.74
N GLY A 121 -2.92 1.66 -25.71
CA GLY A 121 -3.00 3.06 -26.12
C GLY A 121 -2.31 4.03 -25.16
N LYS A 122 -2.18 3.70 -23.89
CA LYS A 122 -1.48 4.48 -22.85
C LYS A 122 -0.08 3.96 -22.53
N SER A 123 0.37 2.87 -23.18
CA SER A 123 1.62 2.17 -22.85
C SER A 123 1.69 1.85 -21.33
N ALA A 124 0.60 1.30 -20.81
CA ALA A 124 0.46 1.11 -19.38
C ALA A 124 1.34 -0.04 -18.84
N ASN A 125 1.97 0.18 -17.70
CA ASN A 125 2.73 -0.83 -16.97
C ASN A 125 1.86 -1.61 -15.98
N VAL A 126 0.86 -0.96 -15.40
CA VAL A 126 -0.05 -1.54 -14.42
C VAL A 126 -1.48 -1.41 -14.93
N ILE A 127 -2.13 -2.54 -15.12
CA ILE A 127 -3.48 -2.60 -15.66
C ILE A 127 -4.38 -3.22 -14.59
N ILE A 128 -5.38 -2.47 -14.12
CA ILE A 128 -6.25 -2.87 -13.03
C ILE A 128 -7.69 -2.97 -13.53
N TRP A 129 -8.29 -4.13 -13.38
CA TRP A 129 -9.69 -4.36 -13.66
C TRP A 129 -10.45 -4.60 -12.36
N ILE A 130 -11.38 -3.70 -12.04
CA ILE A 130 -12.23 -3.79 -10.85
C ILE A 130 -13.62 -4.24 -11.28
N VAL A 131 -14.12 -5.31 -10.64
CA VAL A 131 -15.42 -5.92 -10.97
C VAL A 131 -16.22 -6.23 -9.69
N LYS A 132 -17.53 -6.43 -9.81
CA LYS A 132 -18.37 -6.94 -8.71
C LYS A 132 -18.04 -8.41 -8.43
N ASN A 133 -18.04 -9.24 -9.49
CA ASN A 133 -17.66 -10.66 -9.41
C ASN A 133 -16.79 -11.01 -10.64
N ALA A 134 -15.67 -11.65 -10.40
CA ALA A 134 -14.78 -12.13 -11.44
C ALA A 134 -15.23 -13.53 -11.90
N ARG A 135 -15.52 -13.68 -13.20
CA ARG A 135 -15.76 -14.98 -13.79
C ARG A 135 -14.46 -15.74 -13.97
N GLU A 136 -14.48 -17.05 -13.80
CA GLU A 136 -13.28 -17.89 -13.89
C GLU A 136 -12.59 -17.80 -15.26
N GLU A 137 -13.36 -17.66 -16.35
CA GLU A 137 -12.81 -17.48 -17.70
C GLU A 137 -12.00 -16.20 -17.84
N HIS A 138 -12.43 -15.11 -17.17
CA HIS A 138 -11.70 -13.84 -17.18
C HIS A 138 -10.49 -13.89 -16.23
N ARG A 139 -10.61 -14.55 -15.08
CA ARG A 139 -9.45 -14.81 -14.21
C ARG A 139 -8.36 -15.56 -14.97
N ALA A 140 -8.74 -16.66 -15.67
CA ALA A 140 -7.79 -17.44 -16.47
C ALA A 140 -7.17 -16.61 -17.62
N ALA A 141 -7.95 -15.68 -18.23
CA ALA A 141 -7.44 -14.79 -19.26
C ALA A 141 -6.40 -13.80 -18.69
N ILE A 142 -6.66 -13.20 -17.52
CA ILE A 142 -5.71 -12.30 -16.83
C ILE A 142 -4.46 -13.07 -16.40
N GLU A 143 -4.59 -14.29 -15.87
CA GLU A 143 -3.45 -15.15 -15.56
C GLU A 143 -2.59 -15.45 -16.81
N TRP A 144 -3.24 -15.74 -17.94
CA TRP A 144 -2.55 -15.97 -19.21
C TRP A 144 -1.81 -14.70 -19.68
N LEU A 145 -2.44 -13.52 -19.60
CA LEU A 145 -1.82 -12.24 -19.93
C LEU A 145 -0.59 -11.99 -19.05
N ASN A 146 -0.68 -12.21 -17.75
CA ASN A 146 0.45 -12.06 -16.84
C ASN A 146 1.64 -12.99 -17.14
N LYS A 147 1.37 -14.15 -17.75
CA LYS A 147 2.42 -15.10 -18.17
C LYS A 147 3.08 -14.74 -19.50
N HIS A 148 2.40 -13.95 -20.36
CA HIS A 148 2.82 -13.72 -21.76
C HIS A 148 3.09 -12.24 -22.08
N SER A 149 2.85 -11.33 -21.13
CA SER A 149 3.21 -9.92 -21.28
C SER A 149 4.68 -9.67 -20.93
N ASP A 150 5.18 -8.51 -21.35
CA ASP A 150 6.50 -8.03 -20.99
C ASP A 150 6.64 -7.88 -19.47
N GLU A 151 7.87 -7.94 -18.96
CA GLU A 151 8.15 -8.00 -17.53
C GLU A 151 7.73 -6.76 -16.75
N ASP A 152 7.69 -5.61 -17.41
CA ASP A 152 7.24 -4.34 -16.83
C ASP A 152 5.72 -4.12 -16.88
N VAL A 153 4.97 -5.05 -17.51
CA VAL A 153 3.52 -5.00 -17.66
C VAL A 153 2.85 -6.00 -16.72
N GLY A 154 1.91 -5.54 -15.91
CA GLY A 154 1.20 -6.40 -14.96
C GLY A 154 -0.31 -6.12 -14.93
N PHE A 155 -1.10 -7.21 -14.99
CA PHE A 155 -2.56 -7.18 -14.96
C PHE A 155 -3.06 -7.62 -13.58
N TYR A 156 -3.96 -6.82 -13.01
CA TYR A 156 -4.65 -7.10 -11.75
C TYR A 156 -6.14 -7.25 -12.02
N LEU A 157 -6.76 -8.27 -11.43
CA LEU A 157 -8.21 -8.43 -11.38
C LEU A 157 -8.65 -8.39 -9.93
N CYS A 158 -9.53 -7.44 -9.59
CA CYS A 158 -10.00 -7.20 -8.25
C CYS A 158 -11.52 -7.25 -8.18
N GLU A 159 -12.05 -7.86 -7.14
CA GLU A 159 -13.46 -7.68 -6.77
C GLU A 159 -13.59 -6.53 -5.77
N VAL A 160 -14.60 -5.69 -5.97
CA VAL A 160 -15.02 -4.68 -4.99
C VAL A 160 -16.26 -5.18 -4.27
N LYS A 161 -16.23 -5.17 -2.94
CA LYS A 161 -17.32 -5.57 -2.07
C LYS A 161 -17.60 -4.48 -1.04
N LEU A 162 -18.83 -4.41 -0.60
CA LEU A 162 -19.25 -3.56 0.51
C LEU A 162 -19.77 -4.43 1.65
N TYR A 163 -19.33 -4.14 2.85
CA TYR A 163 -19.76 -4.85 4.06
C TYR A 163 -20.18 -3.87 5.14
N ARG A 164 -21.12 -4.28 5.99
CA ARG A 164 -21.47 -3.56 7.23
C ARG A 164 -21.64 -4.53 8.39
N ILE A 165 -21.59 -4.01 9.59
CA ILE A 165 -21.90 -4.72 10.82
C ILE A 165 -23.11 -4.01 11.44
N GLY A 166 -24.26 -4.72 11.52
CA GLY A 166 -25.51 -4.17 12.03
C GLY A 166 -25.91 -2.88 11.29
N ASN A 167 -26.05 -1.76 12.00
CA ASN A 167 -26.46 -0.47 11.44
C ASN A 167 -25.28 0.46 11.12
N SER A 168 -24.05 -0.05 11.01
CA SER A 168 -22.90 0.77 10.62
C SER A 168 -23.00 1.26 9.18
N LYS A 169 -22.21 2.30 8.85
CA LYS A 169 -21.97 2.65 7.44
C LYS A 169 -21.28 1.50 6.74
N PRO A 170 -21.57 1.23 5.46
CA PRO A 170 -20.82 0.24 4.68
C PRO A 170 -19.34 0.60 4.59
N ALA A 171 -18.49 -0.41 4.68
CA ALA A 171 -17.06 -0.33 4.44
C ALA A 171 -16.72 -1.04 3.13
N VAL A 172 -15.82 -0.46 2.34
CA VAL A 172 -15.33 -1.05 1.11
C VAL A 172 -14.25 -2.09 1.41
N LYS A 173 -14.22 -3.14 0.63
CA LYS A 173 -13.15 -4.13 0.59
C LYS A 173 -12.81 -4.44 -0.88
N PHE A 174 -11.52 -4.45 -1.20
CA PHE A 174 -11.03 -4.98 -2.46
C PHE A 174 -10.43 -6.36 -2.22
N ASP A 175 -10.80 -7.35 -3.04
CA ASP A 175 -10.25 -8.70 -3.03
C ASP A 175 -9.47 -8.92 -4.32
N VAL A 176 -8.17 -9.21 -4.21
CA VAL A 176 -7.32 -9.49 -5.38
C VAL A 176 -7.57 -10.93 -5.83
N ILE A 177 -8.19 -11.07 -7.01
CA ILE A 177 -8.53 -12.36 -7.61
C ILE A 177 -7.38 -12.90 -8.46
N GLU A 178 -6.71 -11.99 -9.19
CA GLU A 178 -5.53 -12.34 -9.99
C GLU A 178 -4.55 -11.16 -9.99
N ARG A 179 -3.27 -11.47 -9.98
CA ARG A 179 -2.18 -10.48 -10.00
C ARG A 179 -0.93 -11.02 -10.70
N PRO A 180 -0.02 -10.15 -11.13
CA PRO A 180 1.24 -10.58 -11.72
C PRO A 180 2.02 -11.53 -10.80
N ASN A 181 2.52 -12.63 -11.36
CA ASN A 181 3.32 -13.59 -10.62
C ASN A 181 4.75 -13.08 -10.43
N ASN A 182 5.03 -12.50 -9.28
CA ASN A 182 6.35 -11.99 -8.93
C ASN A 182 7.43 -13.08 -8.91
N TRP A 183 7.07 -14.32 -8.54
CA TRP A 183 8.03 -15.43 -8.51
C TRP A 183 8.59 -15.78 -9.89
N SER A 184 7.75 -15.76 -10.93
CA SER A 184 8.22 -15.96 -12.32
C SER A 184 9.13 -14.83 -12.82
N ARG A 185 8.93 -13.62 -12.29
CA ARG A 185 9.81 -12.46 -12.51
C ARG A 185 11.14 -12.65 -11.80
N GLU A 186 11.14 -13.05 -10.53
CA GLU A 186 12.35 -13.28 -9.73
C GLU A 186 13.29 -14.31 -10.38
N VAL A 187 12.75 -15.41 -10.91
CA VAL A 187 13.54 -16.46 -11.59
C VAL A 187 14.12 -15.98 -12.91
N ARG A 188 13.42 -15.16 -13.69
CA ARG A 188 13.92 -14.60 -14.96
C ARG A 188 14.92 -13.45 -14.73
N TYR A 189 14.70 -12.62 -13.70
CA TYR A 189 15.63 -11.55 -13.34
C TYR A 189 17.01 -12.08 -12.96
N SER A 190 17.10 -13.26 -12.29
CA SER A 190 18.37 -13.81 -11.84
C SER A 190 19.34 -14.14 -12.98
N ASP A 191 18.83 -14.50 -14.16
CA ASP A 191 19.64 -14.92 -15.32
C ASP A 191 20.07 -13.75 -16.22
N ALA A 192 19.44 -12.57 -16.10
CA ALA A 192 19.67 -11.41 -16.97
C ALA A 192 20.29 -10.19 -16.25
N MET A 193 20.40 -10.21 -14.92
CA MET A 193 20.92 -9.09 -14.13
C MET A 193 22.42 -8.90 -14.32
N ASN A 194 22.86 -7.65 -14.49
CA ASN A 194 24.25 -7.31 -14.30
C ASN A 194 24.62 -7.29 -12.80
N GLU A 195 25.93 -7.31 -12.48
CA GLU A 195 26.42 -7.36 -11.09
C GLU A 195 25.82 -6.28 -10.17
N THR A 196 25.62 -5.07 -10.68
CA THR A 196 25.03 -3.94 -9.93
C THR A 196 23.56 -4.18 -9.64
N GLN A 197 22.80 -4.68 -10.61
CA GLN A 197 21.39 -5.00 -10.47
C GLN A 197 21.20 -6.15 -9.48
N GLN A 198 22.02 -7.19 -9.59
CA GLN A 198 21.97 -8.32 -8.67
C GLN A 198 22.28 -7.91 -7.24
N GLN A 199 23.29 -7.08 -7.03
CA GLN A 199 23.64 -6.56 -5.70
C GLN A 199 22.49 -5.74 -5.10
N ARG A 200 21.81 -4.89 -5.88
CA ARG A 200 20.66 -4.11 -5.42
C ARG A 200 19.51 -5.02 -5.03
N TYR A 201 19.17 -5.96 -5.90
CA TYR A 201 18.08 -6.91 -5.64
C TYR A 201 18.33 -7.72 -4.37
N GLU A 202 19.54 -8.25 -4.18
CA GLU A 202 19.94 -8.99 -2.98
C GLU A 202 19.86 -8.12 -1.71
N TYR A 203 20.29 -6.86 -1.80
CA TYR A 203 20.21 -5.91 -0.69
C TYR A 203 18.76 -5.62 -0.29
N TRP A 204 17.88 -5.35 -1.28
CA TRP A 204 16.46 -5.11 -1.02
C TRP A 204 15.74 -6.35 -0.48
N THR A 205 16.05 -7.53 -0.98
CA THR A 205 15.51 -8.79 -0.47
C THR A 205 15.88 -8.98 1.00
N ALA A 206 17.16 -8.82 1.32
CA ALA A 206 17.63 -8.93 2.70
C ALA A 206 17.05 -7.86 3.62
N LEU A 207 16.90 -6.60 3.14
CA LEU A 207 16.25 -5.53 3.89
C LEU A 207 14.79 -5.90 4.20
N MET A 208 14.03 -6.37 3.22
CA MET A 208 12.62 -6.75 3.43
C MET A 208 12.49 -7.93 4.40
N ASP A 209 13.34 -8.93 4.29
CA ASP A 209 13.32 -10.08 5.19
C ASP A 209 13.68 -9.68 6.62
N TYR A 210 14.61 -8.76 6.80
CA TYR A 210 15.05 -8.27 8.10
C TYR A 210 14.05 -7.28 8.72
N ALA A 211 13.61 -6.28 7.96
CA ALA A 211 12.78 -5.19 8.48
C ALA A 211 11.38 -5.68 8.91
N PHE A 212 10.82 -6.66 8.21
CA PHE A 212 9.50 -7.22 8.56
C PHE A 212 9.52 -8.24 9.71
N GLN A 213 10.69 -8.51 10.33
CA GLN A 213 10.79 -9.14 11.63
C GLN A 213 10.61 -8.14 12.79
N ASN A 214 10.73 -6.85 12.52
CA ASN A 214 10.44 -5.79 13.47
C ASN A 214 8.94 -5.49 13.46
N GLU A 215 8.26 -5.74 14.59
CA GLU A 215 6.79 -5.61 14.73
C GLU A 215 6.30 -4.18 14.49
N ASP A 216 7.05 -3.16 14.93
CA ASP A 216 6.70 -1.76 14.73
C ASP A 216 6.81 -1.38 13.24
N PHE A 217 7.86 -1.81 12.57
CA PHE A 217 8.02 -1.56 11.14
C PHE A 217 6.94 -2.27 10.31
N ALA A 218 6.64 -3.53 10.62
CA ALA A 218 5.61 -4.32 9.93
C ALA A 218 4.19 -3.77 10.14
N ARG A 219 3.94 -3.08 11.27
CA ARG A 219 2.66 -2.40 11.53
C ARG A 219 2.52 -1.10 10.74
N GLU A 220 3.63 -0.37 10.56
CA GLU A 220 3.62 0.97 9.96
C GLU A 220 3.78 0.96 8.44
N PHE A 221 4.37 -0.08 7.86
CA PHE A 221 4.68 -0.15 6.43
C PHE A 221 4.21 -1.46 5.80
N ASN A 222 3.84 -1.40 4.54
CA ASN A 222 3.55 -2.58 3.73
C ASN A 222 4.84 -3.16 3.16
N ARG A 223 4.92 -4.51 3.10
CA ARG A 223 6.07 -5.19 2.50
C ARG A 223 6.14 -4.90 1.00
N ARG A 224 7.32 -4.50 0.53
CA ARG A 224 7.59 -4.17 -0.87
C ARG A 224 8.22 -5.36 -1.61
N THR A 225 7.98 -5.44 -2.92
CA THR A 225 8.70 -6.38 -3.78
C THR A 225 10.08 -5.81 -4.09
N PRO A 226 11.18 -6.57 -3.85
CA PRO A 226 12.52 -6.14 -4.22
C PRO A 226 12.64 -5.85 -5.73
N THR A 227 13.37 -4.80 -6.07
CA THR A 227 13.64 -4.38 -7.45
C THR A 227 15.14 -4.29 -7.71
N THR A 228 15.54 -4.01 -8.95
CA THR A 228 16.93 -3.73 -9.34
C THR A 228 17.27 -2.23 -9.27
N ASP A 229 16.32 -1.39 -8.89
CA ASP A 229 16.50 0.03 -8.75
C ASP A 229 17.40 0.38 -7.57
N HIS A 230 17.94 1.59 -7.59
CA HIS A 230 18.76 2.10 -6.48
C HIS A 230 17.91 2.73 -5.37
N TRP A 231 16.60 2.61 -5.44
CA TRP A 231 15.63 3.14 -4.48
C TRP A 231 14.47 2.19 -4.26
N MET A 232 13.76 2.34 -3.13
CA MET A 232 12.53 1.65 -2.78
C MET A 232 11.61 2.60 -2.03
N ASN A 233 10.33 2.70 -2.45
CA ASN A 233 9.35 3.63 -1.93
C ASN A 233 8.40 2.97 -0.94
N PHE A 234 7.93 3.76 0.02
CA PHE A 234 6.96 3.35 1.04
C PHE A 234 5.89 4.43 1.19
N ALA A 235 4.64 4.07 1.00
CA ALA A 235 3.50 4.96 1.23
C ALA A 235 3.40 5.36 2.71
N ILE A 236 2.98 6.60 2.96
CA ILE A 236 2.83 7.16 4.31
C ILE A 236 1.49 7.85 4.54
N GLY A 237 0.48 7.55 3.72
CA GLY A 237 -0.89 8.00 3.91
C GLY A 237 -1.36 9.14 3.00
N ARG A 238 -0.48 9.76 2.19
CA ARG A 238 -0.86 10.75 1.15
C ARG A 238 -0.19 10.46 -0.18
N SER A 239 -0.92 10.63 -1.28
CA SER A 239 -0.41 10.40 -2.63
C SER A 239 0.60 11.46 -3.09
N VAL A 240 0.60 12.63 -2.43
CA VAL A 240 1.52 13.73 -2.75
C VAL A 240 2.93 13.53 -2.17
N CYS A 241 3.14 12.53 -1.31
CA CYS A 241 4.46 12.24 -0.72
C CYS A 241 4.62 10.77 -0.35
N TYR A 242 5.87 10.34 -0.21
CA TYR A 242 6.24 8.98 0.20
C TYR A 242 7.62 8.98 0.86
N LEU A 243 7.90 7.99 1.71
CA LEU A 243 9.26 7.74 2.16
C LEU A 243 10.00 6.89 1.12
N GLN A 244 11.24 7.22 0.87
CA GLN A 244 12.10 6.48 -0.04
C GLN A 244 13.40 6.08 0.66
N VAL A 245 13.77 4.82 0.54
CA VAL A 245 15.10 4.32 0.90
C VAL A 245 15.94 4.28 -0.37
N THR A 246 17.17 4.78 -0.30
CA THR A 246 18.09 4.80 -1.45
C THR A 246 19.41 4.09 -1.13
N GLN A 247 19.97 3.42 -2.11
CA GLN A 247 21.34 2.87 -2.09
C GLN A 247 22.19 3.51 -3.20
N LYS A 248 23.24 4.20 -2.81
CA LYS A 248 24.18 4.87 -3.72
C LYS A 248 25.50 4.10 -3.74
N LEU A 249 25.56 3.06 -4.56
CA LEU A 249 26.73 2.14 -4.62
C LEU A 249 28.04 2.87 -4.90
N ARG A 250 28.04 3.85 -5.81
CA ARG A 250 29.25 4.61 -6.17
C ARG A 250 29.78 5.47 -5.01
N ASP A 251 28.87 5.97 -4.19
CA ASP A 251 29.18 6.89 -3.09
C ASP A 251 29.30 6.18 -1.75
N ASN A 252 29.05 4.87 -1.71
CA ASN A 252 28.96 4.09 -0.48
C ASN A 252 28.04 4.73 0.56
N LYS A 253 26.80 5.02 0.15
CA LYS A 253 25.80 5.65 1.01
C LYS A 253 24.45 4.95 0.94
N ILE A 254 23.77 4.93 2.06
CA ILE A 254 22.33 4.71 2.14
C ILE A 254 21.64 6.02 2.53
N GLY A 255 20.40 6.19 2.08
CA GLY A 255 19.60 7.36 2.41
C GLY A 255 18.16 6.97 2.71
N VAL A 256 17.51 7.77 3.55
CA VAL A 256 16.06 7.75 3.75
C VAL A 256 15.57 9.18 3.54
N GLY A 257 14.45 9.36 2.85
CA GLY A 257 13.92 10.69 2.62
C GLY A 257 12.43 10.71 2.39
N LEU A 258 11.79 11.80 2.82
CA LEU A 258 10.45 12.17 2.43
C LEU A 258 10.52 12.85 1.06
N TYR A 259 9.96 12.22 0.04
CA TYR A 259 9.78 12.83 -1.28
C TYR A 259 8.41 13.48 -1.35
N ILE A 260 8.36 14.66 -1.99
CA ILE A 260 7.12 15.41 -2.20
C ILE A 260 6.99 15.62 -3.72
N ASN A 261 5.89 15.18 -4.32
CA ASN A 261 5.64 15.37 -5.74
C ASN A 261 5.23 16.82 -6.08
N LYS A 262 5.04 17.13 -7.35
CA LYS A 262 4.70 18.49 -7.80
C LYS A 262 3.33 18.97 -7.31
N ASN A 263 2.43 18.05 -6.98
CA ASN A 263 1.08 18.37 -6.50
C ASN A 263 1.04 18.62 -4.97
N GLY A 264 2.15 18.37 -4.26
CA GLY A 264 2.28 18.54 -2.83
C GLY A 264 2.72 19.93 -2.37
N ARG A 265 2.30 21.03 -3.05
CA ARG A 265 2.74 22.38 -2.72
C ARG A 265 2.30 22.81 -1.32
N ASP A 266 1.05 22.54 -0.94
CA ASP A 266 0.54 22.88 0.39
C ASP A 266 1.33 22.18 1.49
N LEU A 267 1.64 20.90 1.30
CA LEU A 267 2.50 20.13 2.21
C LEU A 267 3.92 20.73 2.26
N SER A 268 4.48 21.08 1.10
CA SER A 268 5.79 21.74 1.02
C SER A 268 5.86 23.02 1.85
N ASP A 269 4.83 23.87 1.74
CA ASP A 269 4.76 25.15 2.45
C ASP A 269 4.61 24.94 3.97
N MET A 270 3.75 24.00 4.39
CA MET A 270 3.60 23.63 5.81
C MET A 270 4.92 23.14 6.42
N LEU A 271 5.57 22.16 5.76
CA LEU A 271 6.84 21.61 6.25
C LEU A 271 7.96 22.64 6.27
N SER A 272 8.01 23.54 5.29
CA SER A 272 9.02 24.60 5.24
C SER A 272 8.90 25.60 6.39
N ASN A 273 7.65 25.91 6.80
CA ASN A 273 7.38 26.83 7.90
C ASN A 273 7.77 26.22 9.26
N ASP A 274 7.63 24.90 9.41
CA ASP A 274 7.84 24.19 10.69
C ASP A 274 9.21 23.48 10.76
N LYS A 275 10.14 23.80 9.86
CA LYS A 275 11.45 23.15 9.74
C LYS A 275 12.17 22.93 11.06
N GLU A 276 12.32 23.99 11.87
CA GLU A 276 13.04 23.93 13.15
C GLU A 276 12.33 23.03 14.17
N ALA A 277 11.00 23.07 14.20
CA ALA A 277 10.18 22.21 15.07
C ALA A 277 10.31 20.74 14.67
N ILE A 278 10.27 20.44 13.35
CA ILE A 278 10.43 19.10 12.78
C ILE A 278 11.80 18.52 13.13
N GLU A 279 12.89 19.26 12.94
CA GLU A 279 14.25 18.81 13.25
C GLU A 279 14.45 18.59 14.75
N SER A 280 13.85 19.45 15.58
CA SER A 280 13.87 19.33 17.04
C SER A 280 13.11 18.09 17.53
N GLU A 281 11.91 17.83 16.98
CA GLU A 281 11.09 16.66 17.33
C GLU A 281 11.75 15.35 16.89
N ALA A 282 12.22 15.31 15.65
CA ALA A 282 12.90 14.15 15.08
C ALA A 282 14.24 13.86 15.75
N GLN A 283 14.85 14.88 16.39
CA GLN A 283 16.25 14.86 16.86
C GLN A 283 17.23 14.48 15.74
N MET A 284 16.96 15.01 14.55
CA MET A 284 17.71 14.74 13.31
C MET A 284 17.96 16.02 12.55
N ASN A 285 19.11 16.13 11.89
CA ASN A 285 19.40 17.18 10.92
C ASN A 285 19.13 16.63 9.53
N PHE A 286 18.23 17.27 8.82
CA PHE A 286 17.84 16.86 7.47
C PHE A 286 18.46 17.74 6.39
N ASP A 287 18.66 17.14 5.22
CA ASP A 287 18.96 17.85 3.97
C ASP A 287 17.64 18.22 3.28
N TRP A 288 17.27 19.49 3.34
CA TRP A 288 16.05 20.04 2.76
C TRP A 288 16.31 20.46 1.32
N ARG A 289 15.72 19.78 0.37
CA ARG A 289 15.90 20.03 -1.07
C ARG A 289 14.70 20.72 -1.66
N SER A 290 14.95 21.80 -2.41
CA SER A 290 13.91 22.58 -3.08
C SER A 290 14.02 22.47 -4.59
N ARG A 291 12.89 22.67 -5.27
CA ARG A 291 12.81 22.85 -6.72
C ARG A 291 13.19 24.28 -7.11
N PRO A 292 13.34 24.58 -8.42
CA PRO A 292 13.61 25.94 -8.90
C PRO A 292 12.54 26.97 -8.50
N ASP A 293 11.29 26.56 -8.23
CA ASP A 293 10.19 27.40 -7.78
C ASP A 293 10.14 27.58 -6.25
N ASN A 294 11.19 27.15 -5.53
CA ASN A 294 11.34 27.14 -4.08
C ASN A 294 10.40 26.21 -3.33
N SER A 295 9.55 25.40 -3.99
CA SER A 295 8.81 24.33 -3.31
C SER A 295 9.76 23.21 -2.90
N LEU A 296 9.50 22.53 -1.76
CA LEU A 296 10.29 21.37 -1.36
C LEU A 296 10.10 20.24 -2.37
N SER A 297 11.21 19.61 -2.76
CA SER A 297 11.21 18.33 -3.47
C SER A 297 11.35 17.14 -2.51
N GLY A 298 11.86 17.39 -1.31
CA GLY A 298 11.96 16.38 -0.26
C GLY A 298 12.90 16.79 0.89
N ILE A 299 12.91 15.92 1.89
CA ILE A 299 13.65 16.06 3.15
C ILE A 299 14.42 14.76 3.38
N PHE A 300 15.74 14.79 3.41
CA PHE A 300 16.58 13.59 3.31
C PHE A 300 17.58 13.50 4.47
N ILE A 301 17.99 12.27 4.77
CA ILE A 301 19.14 11.95 5.61
C ILE A 301 19.94 10.83 4.97
N GLU A 302 21.26 10.95 4.97
CA GLU A 302 22.16 9.96 4.38
C GLU A 302 23.20 9.49 5.39
N LYS A 303 23.61 8.23 5.24
CA LYS A 303 24.69 7.63 6.03
C LYS A 303 25.70 6.96 5.12
N SER A 304 27.00 7.20 5.36
CA SER A 304 28.08 6.48 4.68
C SER A 304 28.20 5.07 5.23
N VAL A 305 28.22 4.08 4.34
CA VAL A 305 28.23 2.65 4.67
C VAL A 305 28.98 1.85 3.59
N ALA A 306 29.47 0.68 3.93
CA ALA A 306 30.00 -0.26 2.94
C ALA A 306 28.88 -1.16 2.40
N LEU A 307 28.22 -0.74 1.31
CA LEU A 307 27.08 -1.45 0.71
C LEU A 307 27.42 -2.86 0.20
N THR A 308 28.69 -3.10 -0.17
CA THR A 308 29.17 -4.39 -0.65
C THR A 308 29.56 -5.35 0.48
N ASP A 309 29.67 -4.85 1.71
CA ASP A 309 30.07 -5.64 2.88
C ASP A 309 28.82 -6.26 3.56
N ARG A 310 28.41 -7.44 3.08
CA ARG A 310 27.21 -8.14 3.57
C ARG A 310 27.15 -8.34 5.10
N PRO A 311 28.24 -8.67 5.81
CA PRO A 311 28.25 -8.73 7.27
C PRO A 311 27.78 -7.45 7.98
N GLN A 312 27.89 -6.28 7.34
CA GLN A 312 27.44 -4.99 7.90
C GLN A 312 25.99 -4.62 7.54
N TRP A 313 25.31 -5.42 6.73
CA TRP A 313 23.95 -5.11 6.28
C TRP A 313 22.94 -4.97 7.44
N ASN A 314 23.00 -5.86 8.43
CA ASN A 314 22.07 -5.77 9.57
C ASN A 314 22.17 -4.43 10.30
N ALA A 315 23.37 -3.90 10.52
CA ALA A 315 23.56 -2.58 11.14
C ALA A 315 23.08 -1.43 10.23
N GLN A 316 23.09 -1.63 8.91
CA GLN A 316 22.52 -0.68 7.95
C GLN A 316 21.00 -0.75 7.99
N PHE A 317 20.41 -1.93 8.07
CA PHE A 317 18.97 -2.16 8.15
C PHE A 317 18.38 -1.62 9.45
N ASP A 318 19.05 -1.81 10.59
CA ASP A 318 18.66 -1.21 11.86
C ASP A 318 18.56 0.32 11.76
N TRP A 319 19.55 0.96 11.11
CA TRP A 319 19.53 2.39 10.88
C TRP A 319 18.38 2.81 9.96
N ILE A 320 18.12 2.09 8.87
CA ILE A 320 17.01 2.37 7.94
C ILE A 320 15.68 2.29 8.69
N ILE A 321 15.46 1.23 9.46
CA ILE A 321 14.24 0.99 10.25
C ILE A 321 14.02 2.12 11.26
N ASP A 322 15.05 2.47 12.04
CA ASP A 322 14.97 3.54 13.04
C ASP A 322 14.62 4.89 12.40
N VAL A 323 15.30 5.24 11.30
CA VAL A 323 15.07 6.50 10.59
C VAL A 323 13.67 6.54 9.98
N MET A 324 13.23 5.47 9.32
CA MET A 324 11.91 5.40 8.68
C MET A 324 10.78 5.53 9.70
N LEU A 325 10.86 4.83 10.83
CA LEU A 325 9.87 4.92 11.90
C LEU A 325 9.82 6.33 12.51
N LYS A 326 10.98 6.95 12.75
CA LYS A 326 11.06 8.31 13.26
C LYS A 326 10.50 9.32 12.27
N MET A 327 10.88 9.23 10.99
CA MET A 327 10.36 10.12 9.96
C MET A 327 8.85 9.97 9.81
N LYS A 328 8.31 8.76 9.74
CA LYS A 328 6.87 8.55 9.68
C LYS A 328 6.16 9.19 10.87
N LYS A 329 6.63 8.96 12.09
CA LYS A 329 6.07 9.55 13.30
C LYS A 329 6.10 11.08 13.26
N THR A 330 7.23 11.68 12.87
CA THR A 330 7.42 13.13 12.83
C THR A 330 6.56 13.79 11.75
N PHE A 331 6.41 13.15 10.58
CA PHE A 331 5.66 13.74 9.48
C PHE A 331 4.15 13.43 9.52
N THR A 332 3.69 12.40 10.23
CA THR A 332 2.26 12.06 10.35
C THR A 332 1.34 13.23 10.71
N PRO A 333 1.70 14.18 11.60
CA PRO A 333 0.85 15.34 11.90
C PRO A 333 0.60 16.29 10.73
N TYR A 334 1.40 16.20 9.66
CA TYR A 334 1.32 17.02 8.44
C TYR A 334 0.61 16.30 7.28
N LEU A 335 0.27 15.00 7.45
CA LEU A 335 -0.27 14.12 6.41
C LEU A 335 -1.80 14.06 6.42
#